data_43ec2b4252bcc23501e38626c9c30122
#
_entry.id   43ec2b4252bcc23501e38626c9c30122
#
_cell.length_a   1.000
_cell.length_b   1.000
_cell.length_c   1.000
_cell.angle_alpha   90.00
_cell.angle_beta   90.00
_cell.angle_gamma   90.00
#
_symmetry.space_group_name_H-M   'P 1'
#
loop_
_entity.id
_entity.type
_entity.pdbx_description
1 polymer ?
#
loop_
_entity_poly.entity_id
_entity_poly.type
_entity_poly.pdbx_seq_one_letter_code
_entity_poly.pdbx_strand_id
1 'polypeptide(L)'
;MAGLLAAFMLNIGFAKKTPVTLVIVLLLSIPLAGCVNDESDLGEITTVSMTIYHGYSIDNATSNHTIEIELYSGIAPSHVDSFVKHVNAGMYNNTTIHRVIDDFMIQGGDFENGDGTGGYAADWYGYCNGQGLDNVSNCTSPTYYTLPDEADNGWVHTSCKISMAKTSQPNTGGSQFFLIPGDISQHTWLDGIHTVFGEVVTGCEHITTLSEVQTDGYDRPILPVIIVSATVVANSE
;
A
#
# COMPACT_ATOMS: atom_id res chain seq x y z
N MET A 1 -28.23 20.61 -0.73
CA MET A 1 -29.60 20.30 -1.18
C MET A 1 -30.46 20.07 0.04
N ALA A 2 -31.58 20.81 0.13
CA ALA A 2 -32.41 20.88 1.33
C ALA A 2 -33.25 19.61 1.48
N GLY A 3 -33.11 18.93 2.63
CA GLY A 3 -33.93 17.78 3.00
C GLY A 3 -35.33 18.20 3.41
N LEU A 4 -36.32 17.59 2.81
CA LEU A 4 -37.75 17.84 3.01
C LEU A 4 -38.18 17.28 4.38
N LEU A 5 -38.59 18.12 5.31
CA LEU A 5 -39.24 17.74 6.57
C LEU A 5 -40.69 17.35 6.28
N ALA A 6 -41.07 16.10 6.47
CA ALA A 6 -42.46 15.70 6.49
C ALA A 6 -42.96 15.63 7.94
N ALA A 7 -43.88 16.52 8.28
CA ALA A 7 -44.55 16.48 9.57
C ALA A 7 -45.90 15.75 9.44
N PHE A 8 -46.12 14.69 10.22
CA PHE A 8 -47.42 14.02 10.35
C PHE A 8 -48.11 14.53 11.61
N MET A 9 -49.32 15.06 11.43
CA MET A 9 -50.22 15.42 12.54
C MET A 9 -51.15 14.26 12.87
N LEU A 10 -51.11 13.76 14.09
CA LEU A 10 -52.08 12.81 14.60
C LEU A 10 -53.04 13.58 15.56
N ASN A 11 -54.33 13.60 15.23
CA ASN A 11 -55.36 14.28 16.00
C ASN A 11 -56.14 13.25 16.84
N ILE A 12 -55.94 13.25 18.18
CA ILE A 12 -56.66 12.36 19.11
C ILE A 12 -57.66 13.23 19.88
N GLY A 13 -58.94 13.17 19.49
CA GLY A 13 -60.03 13.88 20.16
C GLY A 13 -60.53 13.13 21.42
N PHE A 14 -60.44 13.76 22.60
CA PHE A 14 -61.24 13.45 23.78
C PHE A 14 -61.90 14.74 24.30
N ALA A 15 -63.14 14.60 24.77
CA ALA A 15 -64.06 15.61 25.08
C ALA A 15 -63.56 16.71 26.07
N LYS A 16 -63.77 17.98 25.68
CA LYS A 16 -63.79 19.18 26.51
C LYS A 16 -62.61 19.36 27.52
N LYS A 17 -61.46 19.67 26.99
CA LYS A 17 -60.48 20.61 27.57
C LYS A 17 -59.42 20.82 26.48
N THR A 18 -58.98 22.04 26.28
CA THR A 18 -58.00 22.57 25.32
C THR A 18 -57.06 21.54 24.63
N PRO A 19 -56.94 21.51 23.29
CA PRO A 19 -56.06 20.54 22.63
C PRO A 19 -54.62 20.86 22.96
N VAL A 20 -53.96 19.92 23.62
CA VAL A 20 -52.48 19.90 23.72
C VAL A 20 -51.97 19.19 22.47
N THR A 21 -51.46 19.98 21.54
CA THR A 21 -50.82 19.43 20.36
C THR A 21 -49.42 18.89 20.77
N LEU A 22 -49.33 17.59 20.90
CA LEU A 22 -48.04 16.93 21.12
C LEU A 22 -47.34 16.77 19.75
N VAL A 23 -46.36 17.62 19.50
CA VAL A 23 -45.47 17.48 18.32
C VAL A 23 -44.39 16.45 18.66
N ILE A 24 -44.56 15.24 18.16
CA ILE A 24 -43.48 14.23 18.21
C ILE A 24 -42.57 14.52 17.03
N VAL A 25 -41.43 15.14 17.29
CA VAL A 25 -40.35 15.26 16.31
C VAL A 25 -39.59 13.94 16.30
N LEU A 26 -39.87 13.10 15.32
CA LEU A 26 -39.08 11.91 15.05
C LEU A 26 -37.80 12.35 14.34
N LEU A 27 -36.70 12.48 15.09
CA LEU A 27 -35.37 12.66 14.52
C LEU A 27 -34.96 11.34 13.87
N LEU A 28 -35.24 11.21 12.57
CA LEU A 28 -34.56 10.20 11.73
C LEU A 28 -33.11 10.66 11.60
N SER A 29 -32.23 10.08 12.38
CA SER A 29 -30.79 10.12 12.12
C SER A 29 -30.55 9.32 10.83
N ILE A 30 -30.44 10.03 9.72
CA ILE A 30 -29.85 9.48 8.49
C ILE A 30 -28.35 9.32 8.83
N PRO A 31 -27.79 8.11 8.84
CA PRO A 31 -26.36 8.01 8.89
C PRO A 31 -25.82 8.72 7.65
N LEU A 32 -25.07 9.81 7.80
CA LEU A 32 -24.14 10.23 6.77
C LEU A 32 -23.23 9.04 6.54
N ALA A 33 -23.39 8.36 5.42
CA ALA A 33 -22.36 7.50 4.88
C ALA A 33 -21.20 8.41 4.44
N GLY A 34 -20.44 8.93 5.42
CA GLY A 34 -19.08 9.34 5.23
C GLY A 34 -18.29 8.05 5.14
N CYS A 35 -17.40 7.92 4.16
CA CYS A 35 -16.37 6.92 4.16
C CYS A 35 -15.53 7.14 5.43
N VAL A 36 -15.92 6.51 6.51
CA VAL A 36 -15.05 6.21 7.63
C VAL A 36 -14.36 4.93 7.15
N ASN A 37 -13.07 5.01 6.82
CA ASN A 37 -12.24 3.82 6.83
C ASN A 37 -12.28 3.37 8.29
N ASP A 38 -13.12 2.38 8.58
CA ASP A 38 -13.18 1.75 9.89
C ASP A 38 -11.84 1.00 10.03
N GLU A 39 -11.10 1.24 11.12
CA GLU A 39 -9.84 0.50 11.38
C GLU A 39 -10.06 -1.02 11.31
N SER A 40 -11.29 -1.50 11.50
CA SER A 40 -11.66 -2.91 11.34
C SER A 40 -11.50 -3.43 9.90
N ASP A 41 -11.53 -2.57 8.87
CA ASP A 41 -11.36 -2.96 7.47
C ASP A 41 -9.88 -3.10 7.06
N LEU A 42 -8.93 -2.58 7.85
CA LEU A 42 -7.49 -2.67 7.56
C LEU A 42 -6.91 -4.06 7.84
N GLY A 43 -7.62 -4.89 8.62
CA GLY A 43 -7.12 -6.20 9.06
C GLY A 43 -5.97 -6.08 10.07
N GLU A 44 -5.08 -7.06 10.07
CA GLU A 44 -3.86 -6.98 10.88
C GLU A 44 -2.89 -5.97 10.26
N ILE A 45 -2.38 -5.06 11.09
CA ILE A 45 -1.37 -4.07 10.69
C ILE A 45 0.00 -4.61 11.07
N THR A 46 0.87 -4.74 10.07
CA THR A 46 2.28 -5.12 10.29
C THR A 46 3.17 -3.93 9.98
N THR A 47 3.97 -3.49 10.96
CA THR A 47 4.95 -2.43 10.76
C THR A 47 6.29 -3.01 10.36
N VAL A 48 6.88 -2.47 9.29
CA VAL A 48 8.23 -2.81 8.81
C VAL A 48 9.11 -1.58 8.91
N SER A 49 10.24 -1.69 9.62
CA SER A 49 11.30 -0.68 9.61
C SER A 49 12.30 -1.02 8.51
N MET A 50 12.59 -0.06 7.64
CA MET A 50 13.52 -0.20 6.53
C MET A 50 14.60 0.89 6.62
N THR A 51 15.88 0.49 6.61
CA THR A 51 17.02 1.40 6.57
C THR A 51 17.61 1.43 5.17
N ILE A 52 17.75 2.64 4.61
CA ILE A 52 18.23 2.87 3.25
C ILE A 52 19.41 3.84 3.33
N TYR A 53 20.49 3.57 2.59
CA TYR A 53 21.56 4.55 2.43
C TYR A 53 21.76 4.92 0.94
N HIS A 54 22.30 6.12 0.73
CA HIS A 54 22.72 6.59 -0.59
C HIS A 54 24.23 6.69 -0.62
N GLY A 55 24.88 5.77 -1.32
CA GLY A 55 26.35 5.65 -1.36
C GLY A 55 26.83 4.25 -1.73
N TYR A 56 28.16 4.08 -1.84
CA TYR A 56 28.76 2.77 -2.15
C TYR A 56 28.93 1.86 -0.93
N SER A 57 28.93 2.43 0.26
CA SER A 57 28.95 1.68 1.51
C SER A 57 28.31 2.50 2.63
N ILE A 58 27.85 1.82 3.69
CA ILE A 58 27.25 2.50 4.82
C ILE A 58 28.20 3.48 5.51
N ASP A 59 29.50 3.17 5.55
CA ASP A 59 30.52 4.01 6.21
C ASP A 59 30.83 5.29 5.42
N ASN A 60 30.59 5.29 4.10
CA ASN A 60 30.83 6.39 3.18
C ASN A 60 29.54 6.83 2.48
N ALA A 61 28.40 6.58 3.08
CA ALA A 61 27.11 7.02 2.55
C ALA A 61 26.98 8.55 2.60
N THR A 62 26.40 9.13 1.56
CA THR A 62 26.03 10.55 1.53
C THR A 62 24.91 10.83 2.53
N SER A 63 23.98 9.88 2.68
CA SER A 63 22.90 9.93 3.65
C SER A 63 22.44 8.53 4.05
N ASN A 64 21.90 8.44 5.27
CA ASN A 64 21.24 7.27 5.83
C ASN A 64 19.83 7.65 6.25
N HIS A 65 18.87 6.85 5.89
CA HIS A 65 17.45 7.08 6.10
C HIS A 65 16.80 5.85 6.71
N THR A 66 15.92 6.06 7.68
CA THR A 66 15.05 4.99 8.20
C THR A 66 13.61 5.41 8.01
N ILE A 67 12.82 4.50 7.47
CA ILE A 67 11.38 4.66 7.27
C ILE A 67 10.65 3.56 8.00
N GLU A 68 9.42 3.85 8.43
CA GLU A 68 8.48 2.84 8.93
C GLU A 68 7.29 2.75 7.99
N ILE A 69 6.96 1.52 7.61
CA ILE A 69 5.90 1.19 6.65
C ILE A 69 4.85 0.36 7.38
N GLU A 70 3.62 0.82 7.40
CA GLU A 70 2.48 0.03 7.83
C GLU A 70 1.87 -0.70 6.64
N LEU A 71 1.68 -2.01 6.80
CA LEU A 71 1.11 -2.92 5.81
C LEU A 71 -0.25 -3.41 6.31
N TYR A 72 -1.26 -3.40 5.44
CA TYR A 72 -2.66 -3.62 5.81
C TYR A 72 -3.20 -4.92 5.20
N SER A 73 -3.24 -5.99 6.00
CA SER A 73 -3.64 -7.32 5.53
C SER A 73 -5.11 -7.41 5.08
N GLY A 74 -6.00 -6.54 5.59
CA GLY A 74 -7.38 -6.45 5.15
C GLY A 74 -7.54 -5.82 3.75
N ILE A 75 -6.54 -5.04 3.31
CA ILE A 75 -6.56 -4.32 2.04
C ILE A 75 -5.97 -5.17 0.90
N ALA A 76 -4.84 -5.84 1.17
CA ALA A 76 -4.14 -6.64 0.17
C ALA A 76 -3.44 -7.85 0.83
N PRO A 77 -4.21 -8.86 1.25
CA PRO A 77 -3.71 -9.97 2.07
C PRO A 77 -2.55 -10.74 1.44
N SER A 78 -2.61 -11.03 0.13
CA SER A 78 -1.55 -11.78 -0.56
C SER A 78 -0.26 -10.96 -0.67
N HIS A 79 -0.38 -9.67 -0.94
CA HIS A 79 0.76 -8.77 -1.04
C HIS A 79 1.45 -8.57 0.30
N VAL A 80 0.68 -8.33 1.37
CA VAL A 80 1.21 -8.17 2.72
C VAL A 80 1.89 -9.45 3.20
N ASP A 81 1.25 -10.61 3.05
CA ASP A 81 1.82 -11.91 3.45
C ASP A 81 3.14 -12.18 2.73
N SER A 82 3.18 -11.99 1.40
CA SER A 82 4.41 -12.19 0.61
C SER A 82 5.52 -11.22 1.00
N PHE A 83 5.20 -9.93 1.15
CA PHE A 83 6.18 -8.93 1.54
C PHE A 83 6.77 -9.20 2.93
N VAL A 84 5.95 -9.51 3.92
CA VAL A 84 6.37 -9.83 5.28
C VAL A 84 7.22 -11.10 5.32
N LYS A 85 6.87 -12.14 4.54
CA LYS A 85 7.71 -13.36 4.40
C LYS A 85 9.08 -13.03 3.84
N HIS A 86 9.18 -12.18 2.83
CA HIS A 86 10.47 -11.73 2.29
C HIS A 86 11.27 -10.92 3.30
N VAL A 87 10.63 -10.01 4.04
CA VAL A 87 11.27 -9.25 5.13
C VAL A 87 11.85 -10.20 6.18
N ASN A 88 11.04 -11.16 6.67
CA ASN A 88 11.47 -12.12 7.69
C ASN A 88 12.59 -13.06 7.19
N ALA A 89 12.62 -13.36 5.90
CA ALA A 89 13.69 -14.13 5.26
C ALA A 89 14.94 -13.28 4.96
N GLY A 90 14.92 -11.96 5.21
CA GLY A 90 16.02 -11.03 4.93
C GLY A 90 16.27 -10.81 3.44
N MET A 91 15.32 -11.14 2.56
CA MET A 91 15.49 -11.06 1.11
C MET A 91 15.74 -9.66 0.60
N TYR A 92 15.19 -8.64 1.27
CA TYR A 92 15.40 -7.24 0.89
C TYR A 92 16.72 -6.64 1.40
N ASN A 93 17.43 -7.33 2.31
CA ASN A 93 18.67 -6.83 2.88
C ASN A 93 19.79 -6.77 1.83
N ASN A 94 20.48 -5.63 1.76
CA ASN A 94 21.52 -5.34 0.80
C ASN A 94 21.08 -5.36 -0.67
N THR A 95 19.79 -5.07 -0.93
CA THR A 95 19.26 -4.92 -2.28
C THR A 95 19.23 -3.45 -2.71
N THR A 96 19.14 -3.21 -4.01
CA THR A 96 19.17 -1.85 -4.59
C THR A 96 17.76 -1.30 -4.83
N ILE A 97 17.62 0.01 -4.63
CA ILE A 97 16.60 0.79 -5.32
C ILE A 97 17.16 1.02 -6.73
N HIS A 98 16.70 0.22 -7.67
CA HIS A 98 17.29 0.12 -9.02
C HIS A 98 16.71 1.12 -10.03
N ARG A 99 15.58 1.77 -9.68
CA ARG A 99 14.93 2.78 -10.52
C ARG A 99 14.37 3.90 -9.66
N VAL A 100 14.69 5.13 -10.04
CA VAL A 100 14.28 6.36 -9.36
C VAL A 100 13.82 7.36 -10.40
N ILE A 101 12.61 7.87 -10.24
CA ILE A 101 12.07 8.95 -11.08
C ILE A 101 11.53 10.02 -10.15
N ASP A 102 12.11 11.20 -10.27
CA ASP A 102 11.67 12.42 -9.59
C ASP A 102 10.19 12.71 -9.93
N ASP A 103 9.45 13.28 -8.99
CA ASP A 103 8.01 13.52 -9.10
C ASP A 103 7.17 12.24 -9.38
N PHE A 104 7.72 11.03 -9.18
CA PHE A 104 6.98 9.81 -9.41
C PHE A 104 7.19 8.76 -8.31
N MET A 105 8.33 8.05 -8.27
CA MET A 105 8.55 6.96 -7.32
C MET A 105 10.01 6.54 -7.21
N ILE A 106 10.32 5.79 -6.15
CA ILE A 106 11.52 4.97 -6.05
C ILE A 106 11.13 3.49 -6.04
N GLN A 107 11.78 2.66 -6.86
CA GLN A 107 11.46 1.24 -7.05
C GLN A 107 12.63 0.35 -6.67
N GLY A 108 12.33 -0.68 -5.86
CA GLY A 108 13.27 -1.69 -5.39
C GLY A 108 12.64 -3.07 -5.26
N GLY A 109 13.29 -3.95 -4.49
CA GLY A 109 12.78 -5.27 -4.18
C GLY A 109 13.13 -6.36 -5.18
N ASP A 110 13.98 -6.09 -6.17
CA ASP A 110 14.60 -7.12 -7.00
C ASP A 110 15.82 -7.69 -6.29
N PHE A 111 15.61 -8.74 -5.53
CA PHE A 111 16.69 -9.42 -4.77
C PHE A 111 17.46 -10.47 -5.58
N GLU A 112 17.00 -10.80 -6.80
CA GLU A 112 17.69 -11.75 -7.68
C GLU A 112 18.77 -11.06 -8.52
N ASN A 113 18.38 -10.01 -9.24
CA ASN A 113 19.24 -9.38 -10.25
C ASN A 113 19.62 -7.94 -9.89
N GLY A 114 18.81 -7.25 -9.10
CA GLY A 114 19.03 -5.87 -8.66
C GLY A 114 18.90 -4.83 -9.79
N ASP A 115 18.30 -5.21 -10.91
CA ASP A 115 18.17 -4.35 -12.11
C ASP A 115 16.69 -4.19 -12.59
N GLY A 116 15.75 -4.78 -11.86
CA GLY A 116 14.32 -4.74 -12.15
C GLY A 116 13.81 -5.91 -13.00
N THR A 117 14.64 -6.89 -13.31
CA THR A 117 14.26 -8.05 -14.14
C THR A 117 13.91 -9.31 -13.35
N GLY A 118 14.21 -9.33 -12.04
CA GLY A 118 14.00 -10.47 -11.14
C GLY A 118 12.94 -10.23 -10.07
N GLY A 119 12.90 -11.17 -9.13
CA GLY A 119 12.00 -11.15 -7.99
C GLY A 119 10.69 -11.91 -8.20
N TYR A 120 10.28 -12.66 -7.19
CA TYR A 120 9.12 -13.55 -7.22
C TYR A 120 8.35 -13.47 -5.90
N ALA A 121 7.12 -13.99 -5.87
CA ALA A 121 6.31 -14.04 -4.66
C ALA A 121 6.87 -15.06 -3.66
N ALA A 122 6.77 -14.76 -2.36
CA ALA A 122 7.38 -15.56 -1.30
C ALA A 122 6.78 -16.97 -1.15
N ASP A 123 5.57 -17.16 -1.65
CA ASP A 123 4.85 -18.44 -1.57
C ASP A 123 3.94 -18.61 -2.78
N TRP A 124 3.24 -19.74 -2.83
CA TRP A 124 2.24 -20.03 -3.86
C TRP A 124 0.91 -19.32 -3.56
N TYR A 125 0.54 -18.35 -4.41
CA TYR A 125 -0.73 -17.61 -4.33
C TYR A 125 -1.67 -17.91 -5.50
N GLY A 126 -1.49 -19.09 -6.15
CA GLY A 126 -2.34 -19.50 -7.27
C GLY A 126 -1.87 -19.05 -8.65
N TYR A 127 -0.75 -18.33 -8.75
CA TYR A 127 -0.27 -17.76 -10.00
C TYR A 127 1.20 -18.12 -10.30
N CYS A 128 1.47 -18.41 -11.58
CA CYS A 128 2.78 -18.72 -12.12
C CYS A 128 3.02 -17.86 -13.38
N ASN A 129 3.98 -16.93 -13.33
CA ASN A 129 4.21 -15.95 -14.41
C ASN A 129 2.91 -15.25 -14.88
N GLY A 130 2.06 -14.85 -13.93
CA GLY A 130 0.79 -14.18 -14.20
C GLY A 130 -0.37 -15.10 -14.62
N GLN A 131 -0.13 -16.40 -14.78
CA GLN A 131 -1.16 -17.37 -15.12
C GLN A 131 -1.73 -18.05 -13.87
N GLY A 132 -3.03 -17.96 -13.67
CA GLY A 132 -3.74 -18.70 -12.62
C GLY A 132 -3.66 -20.19 -12.86
N LEU A 133 -3.25 -20.97 -11.85
CA LEU A 133 -3.15 -22.42 -11.90
C LEU A 133 -3.79 -23.04 -10.66
N ASP A 134 -4.58 -24.08 -10.83
CA ASP A 134 -5.27 -24.78 -9.73
C ASP A 134 -4.29 -25.59 -8.83
N ASN A 135 -3.11 -25.91 -9.35
CA ASN A 135 -2.15 -26.76 -8.64
C ASN A 135 -0.72 -26.22 -8.79
N VAL A 136 -0.05 -26.06 -7.66
CA VAL A 136 1.34 -25.60 -7.58
C VAL A 136 2.32 -26.46 -8.39
N SER A 137 2.04 -27.77 -8.52
CA SER A 137 2.89 -28.69 -9.30
C SER A 137 2.93 -28.37 -10.80
N ASN A 138 2.02 -27.54 -11.29
CA ASN A 138 2.00 -27.07 -12.67
C ASN A 138 2.91 -25.85 -12.88
N CYS A 139 3.39 -25.22 -11.82
CA CYS A 139 4.42 -24.18 -11.89
C CYS A 139 5.80 -24.82 -11.74
N THR A 140 6.66 -24.62 -12.74
CA THR A 140 7.92 -25.37 -12.87
C THR A 140 9.02 -24.95 -11.90
N SER A 141 8.89 -23.74 -11.30
CA SER A 141 9.84 -23.23 -10.29
C SER A 141 9.13 -22.25 -9.36
N PRO A 142 9.51 -22.24 -8.06
CA PRO A 142 9.09 -21.17 -7.14
C PRO A 142 9.50 -19.77 -7.58
N THR A 143 10.57 -19.62 -8.37
CA THR A 143 11.00 -18.33 -8.92
C THR A 143 10.05 -17.76 -9.96
N TYR A 144 9.01 -18.51 -10.34
CA TYR A 144 7.93 -18.07 -11.23
C TYR A 144 6.62 -17.76 -10.49
N TYR A 145 6.62 -17.86 -9.16
CA TYR A 145 5.44 -17.51 -8.37
C TYR A 145 5.18 -16.00 -8.46
N THR A 146 3.92 -15.66 -8.72
CA THR A 146 3.45 -14.28 -8.78
C THR A 146 2.19 -14.10 -7.94
N LEU A 147 1.86 -12.83 -7.64
CA LEU A 147 0.72 -12.46 -6.83
C LEU A 147 -0.51 -12.19 -7.68
N PRO A 148 -1.72 -12.53 -7.20
CA PRO A 148 -2.96 -12.00 -7.78
C PRO A 148 -2.97 -10.47 -7.65
N ASP A 149 -3.52 -9.76 -8.63
CA ASP A 149 -3.77 -8.32 -8.46
C ASP A 149 -4.87 -8.11 -7.39
N GLU A 150 -4.58 -7.31 -6.37
CA GLU A 150 -5.51 -6.87 -5.33
C GLU A 150 -5.72 -5.34 -5.45
N ALA A 151 -5.73 -4.84 -6.70
CA ALA A 151 -5.69 -3.39 -6.99
C ALA A 151 -7.06 -2.70 -6.88
N ASP A 152 -8.16 -3.45 -6.93
CA ASP A 152 -9.54 -2.93 -6.73
C ASP A 152 -9.92 -2.97 -5.25
N ASN A 153 -9.05 -2.42 -4.40
CA ASN A 153 -9.16 -2.46 -2.94
C ASN A 153 -9.59 -1.11 -2.32
N GLY A 154 -9.91 -0.13 -3.16
CA GLY A 154 -10.34 1.21 -2.73
C GLY A 154 -9.20 2.16 -2.35
N TRP A 155 -7.94 1.68 -2.31
CA TRP A 155 -6.77 2.51 -2.05
C TRP A 155 -6.20 3.07 -3.36
N VAL A 156 -5.69 4.30 -3.27
CA VAL A 156 -5.20 5.08 -4.41
C VAL A 156 -3.74 5.50 -4.21
N HIS A 157 -3.05 5.79 -5.31
CA HIS A 157 -1.62 6.12 -5.32
C HIS A 157 -1.39 7.59 -4.98
N THR A 158 -1.61 7.95 -3.72
CA THR A 158 -1.23 9.25 -3.14
C THR A 158 0.17 9.19 -2.53
N SER A 159 0.63 10.33 -1.98
CA SER A 159 1.91 10.42 -1.26
C SER A 159 2.08 9.33 -0.21
N CYS A 160 3.33 8.93 0.01
CA CYS A 160 3.75 7.99 1.05
C CYS A 160 3.22 6.56 0.90
N LYS A 161 2.55 6.20 -0.20
CA LYS A 161 2.05 4.84 -0.40
C LYS A 161 3.16 3.90 -0.88
N ILE A 162 3.06 2.62 -0.42
CA ILE A 162 3.79 1.50 -1.00
C ILE A 162 2.86 0.71 -1.90
N SER A 163 3.34 0.40 -3.11
CA SER A 163 2.57 -0.34 -4.11
C SER A 163 3.42 -1.38 -4.82
N MET A 164 2.77 -2.44 -5.31
CA MET A 164 3.43 -3.54 -5.99
C MET A 164 3.80 -3.17 -7.42
N ALA A 165 5.08 -3.32 -7.75
CA ALA A 165 5.56 -3.23 -9.13
C ALA A 165 5.25 -4.54 -9.87
N LYS A 166 4.81 -4.41 -11.12
CA LYS A 166 4.52 -5.54 -12.00
C LYS A 166 4.68 -5.17 -13.48
N THR A 167 4.65 -6.15 -14.35
CA THR A 167 4.60 -5.90 -15.80
C THR A 167 3.23 -5.33 -16.21
N SER A 168 3.05 -5.02 -17.49
CA SER A 168 1.74 -4.60 -18.02
C SER A 168 0.67 -5.70 -17.98
N GLN A 169 1.08 -6.96 -17.76
CA GLN A 169 0.15 -8.08 -17.64
C GLN A 169 -0.42 -8.17 -16.21
N PRO A 170 -1.66 -8.60 -16.03
CA PRO A 170 -2.24 -8.81 -14.71
C PRO A 170 -1.54 -9.96 -13.96
N ASN A 171 -1.61 -9.91 -12.63
CA ASN A 171 -1.14 -10.97 -11.73
C ASN A 171 0.35 -11.32 -11.89
N THR A 172 1.18 -10.34 -12.28
CA THR A 172 2.63 -10.53 -12.47
C THR A 172 3.48 -9.88 -11.38
N GLY A 173 2.87 -9.37 -10.30
CA GLY A 173 3.57 -8.90 -9.12
C GLY A 173 4.40 -10.03 -8.49
N GLY A 174 5.62 -9.72 -8.07
CA GLY A 174 6.53 -10.66 -7.41
C GLY A 174 6.97 -10.13 -6.05
N SER A 175 8.20 -9.63 -5.98
CA SER A 175 8.77 -9.01 -4.80
C SER A 175 9.06 -7.52 -4.96
N GLN A 176 9.05 -7.00 -6.19
CA GLN A 176 9.37 -5.61 -6.45
C GLN A 176 8.24 -4.68 -6.02
N PHE A 177 8.60 -3.59 -5.39
CA PHE A 177 7.69 -2.57 -4.91
C PHE A 177 8.19 -1.17 -5.29
N PHE A 178 7.30 -0.19 -5.20
CA PHE A 178 7.69 1.20 -5.29
C PHE A 178 7.07 2.02 -4.16
N LEU A 179 7.79 3.08 -3.78
CA LEU A 179 7.38 4.04 -2.76
C LEU A 179 7.14 5.39 -3.43
N ILE A 180 6.02 6.03 -3.10
CA ILE A 180 5.63 7.33 -3.64
C ILE A 180 6.16 8.43 -2.73
N PRO A 181 6.86 9.46 -3.27
CA PRO A 181 7.34 10.62 -2.50
C PRO A 181 6.24 11.37 -1.77
N GLY A 182 6.60 12.04 -0.67
CA GLY A 182 5.67 12.74 0.20
C GLY A 182 5.07 14.03 -0.38
N ASP A 183 5.68 14.59 -1.40
CA ASP A 183 5.28 15.83 -2.07
C ASP A 183 4.39 15.62 -3.31
N ILE A 184 4.10 14.36 -3.64
CA ILE A 184 3.20 13.99 -4.76
C ILE A 184 1.75 13.98 -4.31
N SER A 185 0.86 14.58 -5.09
CA SER A 185 -0.57 14.59 -4.77
C SER A 185 -1.26 13.25 -5.08
N GLN A 186 -1.13 12.75 -6.29
CA GLN A 186 -1.73 11.47 -6.72
C GLN A 186 -1.27 11.04 -8.11
N HIS A 187 -1.12 9.71 -8.31
CA HIS A 187 -0.87 9.07 -9.60
C HIS A 187 -2.08 8.25 -10.05
N THR A 188 -3.16 8.93 -10.46
CA THR A 188 -4.45 8.30 -10.80
C THR A 188 -4.39 7.23 -11.88
N TRP A 189 -3.38 7.26 -12.75
CA TRP A 189 -3.19 6.27 -13.83
C TRP A 189 -2.73 4.89 -13.33
N LEU A 190 -2.33 4.78 -12.05
CA LEU A 190 -1.95 3.52 -11.41
C LEU A 190 -3.12 2.88 -10.65
N ASP A 191 -4.17 3.66 -10.33
CA ASP A 191 -5.29 3.22 -9.53
C ASP A 191 -6.07 2.10 -10.25
N GLY A 192 -6.38 1.02 -9.52
CA GLY A 192 -7.02 -0.17 -10.08
C GLY A 192 -6.10 -1.03 -10.98
N ILE A 193 -4.81 -0.67 -11.16
CA ILE A 193 -3.84 -1.40 -11.96
C ILE A 193 -2.74 -2.00 -11.09
N HIS A 194 -2.15 -1.19 -10.21
CA HIS A 194 -1.15 -1.62 -9.24
C HIS A 194 -1.78 -1.71 -7.86
N THR A 195 -1.36 -2.69 -7.07
CA THR A 195 -1.90 -2.90 -5.72
C THR A 195 -1.18 -2.05 -4.70
N VAL A 196 -1.88 -1.07 -4.13
CA VAL A 196 -1.44 -0.38 -2.91
C VAL A 196 -1.72 -1.32 -1.74
N PHE A 197 -0.70 -1.60 -0.89
CA PHE A 197 -0.83 -2.55 0.22
C PHE A 197 -0.34 -2.01 1.57
N GLY A 198 0.04 -0.71 1.62
CA GLY A 198 0.47 -0.04 2.82
C GLY A 198 0.88 1.40 2.60
N GLU A 199 1.45 2.00 3.64
CA GLU A 199 1.95 3.37 3.58
C GLU A 199 3.16 3.59 4.50
N VAL A 200 4.00 4.57 4.14
CA VAL A 200 5.11 5.03 4.97
C VAL A 200 4.55 6.00 6.00
N VAL A 201 4.54 5.58 7.26
CA VAL A 201 3.99 6.36 8.39
C VAL A 201 5.05 7.20 9.10
N THR A 202 6.32 6.84 8.94
CA THR A 202 7.47 7.61 9.48
C THR A 202 8.54 7.72 8.40
N GLY A 203 9.08 8.92 8.18
CA GLY A 203 10.22 9.16 7.29
C GLY A 203 9.85 9.27 5.81
N CYS A 204 8.61 9.59 5.47
CA CYS A 204 8.19 9.75 4.07
C CYS A 204 8.98 10.88 3.35
N GLU A 205 9.44 11.90 4.06
CA GLU A 205 10.32 12.94 3.54
C GLU A 205 11.66 12.40 3.03
N HIS A 206 12.08 11.24 3.55
CA HIS A 206 13.26 10.55 3.04
C HIS A 206 13.03 9.95 1.65
N ILE A 207 11.81 9.51 1.37
CA ILE A 207 11.46 9.03 0.03
C ILE A 207 11.53 10.18 -0.98
N THR A 208 11.03 11.36 -0.62
CA THR A 208 11.17 12.57 -1.44
C THR A 208 12.65 12.88 -1.71
N THR A 209 13.48 12.90 -0.65
CA THR A 209 14.93 13.14 -0.81
C THR A 209 15.60 12.10 -1.72
N LEU A 210 15.20 10.83 -1.61
CA LEU A 210 15.76 9.75 -2.43
C LEU A 210 15.21 9.75 -3.85
N SER A 211 14.04 10.34 -4.12
CA SER A 211 13.52 10.47 -5.49
C SER A 211 14.25 11.55 -6.31
N GLU A 212 14.92 12.49 -5.65
CA GLU A 212 15.67 13.58 -6.26
C GLU A 212 17.16 13.24 -6.54
N VAL A 213 17.60 12.00 -6.27
CA VAL A 213 19.00 11.62 -6.54
C VAL A 213 19.30 11.60 -8.02
N GLN A 214 20.54 11.88 -8.41
CA GLN A 214 20.95 11.84 -9.81
C GLN A 214 20.86 10.43 -10.38
N THR A 215 20.23 10.32 -11.54
CA THR A 215 20.06 9.08 -12.30
C THR A 215 20.74 9.13 -13.66
N ASP A 216 20.98 7.95 -14.23
CA ASP A 216 21.43 7.81 -15.62
C ASP A 216 20.22 7.86 -16.60
N GLY A 217 20.50 7.67 -17.90
CA GLY A 217 19.45 7.70 -18.94
C GLY A 217 18.44 6.53 -18.89
N TYR A 218 18.55 5.65 -17.89
CA TYR A 218 17.64 4.52 -17.63
C TYR A 218 16.99 4.61 -16.25
N ASP A 219 16.95 5.80 -15.66
CA ASP A 219 16.41 6.07 -14.32
C ASP A 219 17.14 5.34 -13.17
N ARG A 220 18.39 4.87 -13.40
CA ARG A 220 19.18 4.19 -12.35
C ARG A 220 19.98 5.22 -11.57
N PRO A 221 19.97 5.17 -10.22
CA PRO A 221 20.81 6.04 -9.41
C PRO A 221 22.29 5.93 -9.80
N ILE A 222 22.95 7.05 -10.10
CA ILE A 222 24.38 7.10 -10.43
C ILE A 222 25.22 6.67 -9.22
N LEU A 223 24.87 7.15 -8.05
CA LEU A 223 25.38 6.67 -6.78
C LEU A 223 24.35 5.71 -6.19
N PRO A 224 24.72 4.47 -5.83
CA PRO A 224 23.75 3.47 -5.40
C PRO A 224 22.86 3.91 -4.23
N VAL A 225 21.58 3.54 -4.29
CA VAL A 225 20.63 3.61 -3.18
C VAL A 225 20.36 2.19 -2.74
N ILE A 226 20.70 1.85 -1.48
CA ILE A 226 20.74 0.47 -0.99
C ILE A 226 19.83 0.33 0.22
N ILE A 227 18.96 -0.68 0.20
CA ILE A 227 18.23 -1.15 1.38
C ILE A 227 19.19 -1.97 2.22
N VAL A 228 19.64 -1.41 3.34
CA VAL A 228 20.57 -2.09 4.26
C VAL A 228 19.88 -3.25 4.96
N SER A 229 18.68 -2.95 5.47
CA SER A 229 17.87 -3.92 6.21
C SER A 229 16.40 -3.56 6.12
N ALA A 230 15.57 -4.58 6.14
CA ALA A 230 14.14 -4.50 6.39
C ALA A 230 13.79 -5.49 7.51
N THR A 231 13.08 -5.03 8.54
CA THR A 231 12.72 -5.86 9.70
C THR A 231 11.29 -5.57 10.15
N VAL A 232 10.54 -6.61 10.52
CA VAL A 232 9.24 -6.44 11.16
C VAL A 232 9.45 -5.87 12.56
N VAL A 233 8.77 -4.76 12.86
CA VAL A 233 8.77 -4.15 14.19
C VAL A 233 7.82 -4.95 15.08
N ALA A 234 8.34 -5.51 16.16
CA ALA A 234 7.48 -6.18 17.13
C ALA A 234 6.58 -5.14 17.82
N ASN A 235 5.28 -5.35 17.82
CA ASN A 235 4.37 -4.52 18.60
C ASN A 235 4.78 -4.63 20.07
N SER A 236 5.14 -3.48 20.69
CA SER A 236 5.31 -3.42 22.14
C SER A 236 3.93 -3.61 22.78
N GLU A 237 3.73 -4.76 23.45
CA GLU A 237 2.55 -5.01 24.29
C GLU A 237 2.44 -3.96 25.42
#